data_f72d5ad790b4d12cf8f5ff3ea5ac5949
#
_entry.id   f72d5ad790b4d12cf8f5ff3ea5ac5949
#
_cell.length_a   1.000
_cell.length_b   1.000
_cell.length_c   1.000
_cell.angle_alpha   90.00
_cell.angle_beta   90.00
_cell.angle_gamma   90.00
#
_symmetry.space_group_name_H-M   'P 1'
#
loop_
_entity.id
_entity.type
_entity.pdbx_description
1 polymer ?
#
loop_
_entity_poly.entity_id
_entity_poly.type
_entity_poly.pdbx_seq_one_letter_code
_entity_poly.pdbx_strand_id
1 'polypeptide(L)'
;MRALARFALCAAPLAVALLRAAPAAAIERNFAGSAQLDYLFVPDATSGPAGRDVYDGFTTEVALKLAADLSDHLSANVKVCYGCHGFELPMAYFDFRVADELVFRVGRFSPSFGAFNIRQDPANHATSDNPLPYDMGRMLRLTQWNLGVLPSPFPDNGVEVGGTHWFGERAQLDWAAYAISGFRAPTGATDLLWILSQTRSGNLIDNNGRPGGGGRVAATFRFGDGNDVTVGGSVMYGTWDPANRFYYLIGGGDLSARIGRTQLRLEYLVRRQTFPVDPAVPFKLPAPASGQDQFEKHGAYIEAERAMTETVTLLLRADGLYRAGNNPLASPLATRAAVFRYTAGGTLALAPGLRLKASGELWAFTNDVPYHQELELAFHLSLVGTF
;
A
#
# COMPACT_ATOMS: atom_id res chain seq x y z
N MET A 1 9.32 -36.64 2.26
CA MET A 1 8.21 -37.45 1.73
C MET A 1 6.96 -37.53 2.63
N ARG A 2 7.06 -37.52 3.98
CA ARG A 2 5.85 -37.58 4.86
C ARG A 2 5.05 -36.26 4.97
N ALA A 3 5.62 -35.11 4.65
CA ALA A 3 4.94 -33.79 4.69
C ALA A 3 4.05 -33.57 3.45
N LEU A 4 4.46 -34.04 2.28
CA LEU A 4 3.69 -33.91 1.04
C LEU A 4 2.38 -34.73 1.06
N ALA A 5 2.39 -35.87 1.77
CA ALA A 5 1.20 -36.72 1.88
C ALA A 5 0.08 -36.12 2.75
N ARG A 6 0.41 -35.24 3.69
CA ARG A 6 -0.59 -34.55 4.53
C ARG A 6 -1.27 -33.39 3.84
N PHE A 7 -0.58 -32.70 2.92
CA PHE A 7 -1.19 -31.63 2.11
C PHE A 7 -2.16 -32.20 1.06
N ALA A 8 -1.86 -33.34 0.49
CA ALA A 8 -2.72 -33.99 -0.50
C ALA A 8 -4.07 -34.48 0.10
N LEU A 9 -4.10 -34.86 1.39
CA LEU A 9 -5.32 -35.33 2.04
C LEU A 9 -6.29 -34.18 2.39
N CYS A 10 -5.82 -32.95 2.59
CA CYS A 10 -6.69 -31.80 2.85
C CYS A 10 -7.21 -31.13 1.56
N ALA A 11 -6.52 -31.29 0.43
CA ALA A 11 -6.95 -30.73 -0.85
C ALA A 11 -8.02 -31.59 -1.57
N ALA A 12 -8.09 -32.88 -1.28
CA ALA A 12 -9.03 -33.80 -1.94
C ALA A 12 -10.52 -33.48 -1.69
N PRO A 13 -10.98 -33.13 -0.47
CA PRO A 13 -12.39 -32.79 -0.26
C PRO A 13 -12.79 -31.46 -0.90
N LEU A 14 -11.85 -30.52 -1.05
CA LEU A 14 -12.11 -29.22 -1.71
C LEU A 14 -12.28 -29.39 -3.21
N ALA A 15 -11.49 -30.27 -3.84
CA ALA A 15 -11.58 -30.55 -5.27
C ALA A 15 -12.87 -31.29 -5.65
N VAL A 16 -13.39 -32.17 -4.78
CA VAL A 16 -14.66 -32.87 -5.00
C VAL A 16 -15.89 -31.97 -4.84
N ALA A 17 -15.83 -30.95 -3.97
CA ALA A 17 -16.89 -29.97 -3.83
C ALA A 17 -17.02 -29.07 -5.07
N LEU A 18 -15.92 -28.83 -5.78
CA LEU A 18 -15.88 -28.02 -7.01
C LEU A 18 -16.41 -28.74 -8.26
N LEU A 19 -16.53 -30.10 -8.23
CA LEU A 19 -16.96 -30.92 -9.38
C LEU A 19 -18.47 -31.17 -9.44
N ARG A 20 -19.27 -30.68 -8.51
CA ARG A 20 -20.72 -30.63 -8.68
C ARG A 20 -21.06 -29.49 -9.60
N ALA A 21 -21.15 -29.76 -10.90
CA ALA A 21 -21.66 -28.84 -11.90
C ALA A 21 -23.10 -28.43 -11.50
N ALA A 22 -23.23 -27.28 -10.84
CA ALA A 22 -24.49 -26.60 -10.73
C ALA A 22 -24.96 -26.20 -12.16
N PRO A 23 -26.26 -26.16 -12.46
CA PRO A 23 -26.73 -25.61 -13.72
C PRO A 23 -26.11 -24.24 -13.92
N ALA A 24 -25.66 -23.95 -15.14
CA ALA A 24 -24.96 -22.72 -15.49
C ALA A 24 -25.80 -21.50 -15.05
N ALA A 25 -25.57 -21.03 -13.84
CA ALA A 25 -26.06 -19.74 -13.39
C ALA A 25 -25.47 -18.68 -14.32
N ALA A 26 -26.25 -17.68 -14.68
CA ALA A 26 -25.75 -16.58 -15.50
C ALA A 26 -24.57 -15.95 -14.78
N ILE A 27 -23.38 -15.99 -15.42
CA ILE A 27 -22.17 -15.39 -14.86
C ILE A 27 -22.39 -13.87 -14.88
N GLU A 28 -22.52 -13.27 -13.71
CA GLU A 28 -22.51 -11.82 -13.57
C GLU A 28 -21.10 -11.31 -13.78
N ARG A 29 -20.97 -10.32 -14.66
CA ARG A 29 -19.66 -9.72 -14.99
C ARG A 29 -19.74 -8.23 -14.75
N ASN A 30 -18.81 -7.74 -13.94
CA ASN A 30 -18.63 -6.33 -13.70
C ASN A 30 -17.30 -5.89 -14.30
N PHE A 31 -17.35 -4.91 -15.17
CA PHE A 31 -16.19 -4.28 -15.76
C PHE A 31 -16.12 -2.84 -15.25
N ALA A 32 -14.97 -2.43 -14.75
CA ALA A 32 -14.73 -1.09 -14.25
C ALA A 32 -13.33 -0.66 -14.62
N GLY A 33 -13.11 0.63 -14.73
CA GLY A 33 -11.80 1.16 -15.02
C GLY A 33 -11.63 2.59 -14.54
N SER A 34 -10.38 3.02 -14.51
CA SER A 34 -10.00 4.41 -14.29
C SER A 34 -8.84 4.78 -15.19
N ALA A 35 -8.82 6.03 -15.61
CA ALA A 35 -7.68 6.65 -16.28
C ALA A 35 -7.40 7.98 -15.61
N GLN A 36 -6.14 8.23 -15.26
CA GLN A 36 -5.66 9.48 -14.71
C GLN A 36 -4.56 10.04 -15.59
N LEU A 37 -4.69 11.30 -15.95
CA LEU A 37 -3.62 12.13 -16.50
C LEU A 37 -3.23 13.14 -15.42
N ASP A 38 -2.00 13.09 -14.95
CA ASP A 38 -1.48 13.97 -13.92
C ASP A 38 -0.36 14.84 -14.47
N TYR A 39 -0.36 16.11 -14.10
CA TYR A 39 0.72 17.05 -14.36
C TYR A 39 1.33 17.48 -13.03
N LEU A 40 2.61 17.16 -12.84
CA LEU A 40 3.40 17.59 -11.69
C LEU A 40 4.30 18.76 -12.08
N PHE A 41 4.31 19.80 -11.25
CA PHE A 41 5.18 20.94 -11.38
C PHE A 41 5.87 21.26 -10.05
N VAL A 42 7.21 21.37 -10.08
CA VAL A 42 8.06 21.72 -8.92
C VAL A 42 8.88 22.93 -9.28
N PRO A 43 8.49 24.14 -8.81
CA PRO A 43 9.07 25.42 -9.25
C PRO A 43 10.59 25.52 -9.09
N ASP A 44 11.12 25.01 -7.97
CA ASP A 44 12.53 25.14 -7.59
C ASP A 44 13.33 23.85 -7.81
N ALA A 45 12.87 23.01 -8.75
CA ALA A 45 13.58 21.79 -9.14
C ALA A 45 14.89 22.14 -9.83
N THR A 46 15.85 22.64 -9.06
CA THR A 46 17.22 22.77 -9.55
C THR A 46 17.73 21.37 -9.90
N SER A 47 18.44 21.26 -11.01
CA SER A 47 19.21 20.07 -11.33
C SER A 47 20.18 19.81 -10.18
N GLY A 48 19.73 19.01 -9.20
CA GLY A 48 20.52 18.63 -8.05
C GLY A 48 21.74 17.79 -8.46
N PRO A 49 22.66 17.53 -7.55
CA PRO A 49 23.82 16.69 -7.81
C PRO A 49 23.38 15.34 -8.39
N ALA A 50 24.27 14.71 -9.17
CA ALA A 50 24.03 13.48 -9.89
C ALA A 50 23.28 12.43 -9.02
N GLY A 51 22.07 12.05 -9.47
CA GLY A 51 21.20 11.10 -8.76
C GLY A 51 19.81 11.63 -8.39
N ARG A 52 19.51 12.90 -8.62
CA ARG A 52 18.17 13.46 -8.51
C ARG A 52 17.45 13.42 -9.85
N ASP A 53 16.49 12.52 -9.98
CA ASP A 53 15.61 12.52 -11.13
C ASP A 53 14.56 13.63 -10.95
N VAL A 54 14.46 14.54 -11.90
CA VAL A 54 13.46 15.62 -11.89
C VAL A 54 12.29 15.21 -12.76
N TYR A 55 11.11 15.08 -12.16
CA TYR A 55 9.87 14.71 -12.85
C TYR A 55 8.91 15.89 -12.91
N ASP A 56 9.19 16.87 -13.74
CA ASP A 56 8.15 17.81 -14.12
C ASP A 56 7.49 17.31 -15.39
N GLY A 57 6.16 17.36 -15.42
CA GLY A 57 5.41 17.02 -16.61
C GLY A 57 4.29 16.04 -16.38
N PHE A 58 3.86 15.46 -17.51
CA PHE A 58 2.69 14.58 -17.52
C PHE A 58 3.06 13.14 -17.15
N THR A 59 2.20 12.54 -16.32
CA THR A 59 2.20 11.10 -16.07
C THR A 59 0.80 10.56 -16.33
N THR A 60 0.73 9.32 -16.80
CA THR A 60 -0.55 8.65 -17.10
C THR A 60 -0.61 7.34 -16.33
N GLU A 61 -1.76 7.09 -15.73
CA GLU A 61 -2.08 5.82 -15.10
C GLU A 61 -3.44 5.33 -15.60
N VAL A 62 -3.52 4.06 -15.97
CA VAL A 62 -4.76 3.39 -16.39
C VAL A 62 -4.92 2.11 -15.63
N ALA A 63 -6.10 1.86 -15.08
CA ALA A 63 -6.46 0.62 -14.41
C ALA A 63 -7.75 0.04 -15.00
N LEU A 64 -7.74 -1.27 -15.25
CA LEU A 64 -8.90 -2.02 -15.70
C LEU A 64 -9.16 -3.16 -14.72
N LYS A 65 -10.39 -3.32 -14.26
CA LYS A 65 -10.82 -4.37 -13.36
C LYS A 65 -11.97 -5.17 -13.98
N LEU A 66 -11.84 -6.48 -13.94
CA LEU A 66 -12.88 -7.44 -14.23
C LEU A 66 -13.20 -8.22 -12.96
N ALA A 67 -14.45 -8.24 -12.55
CA ALA A 67 -14.96 -9.14 -11.53
C ALA A 67 -16.04 -10.03 -12.17
N ALA A 68 -16.00 -11.32 -11.88
CA ALA A 68 -16.95 -12.30 -12.39
C ALA A 68 -17.42 -13.19 -11.26
N ASP A 69 -18.72 -13.24 -11.01
CA ASP A 69 -19.34 -14.17 -10.08
C ASP A 69 -19.61 -15.49 -10.83
N LEU A 70 -18.81 -16.50 -10.52
CA LEU A 70 -18.89 -17.82 -11.14
C LEU A 70 -19.98 -18.67 -10.49
N SER A 71 -20.32 -18.37 -9.24
CA SER A 71 -21.45 -18.94 -8.50
C SER A 71 -21.75 -18.07 -7.28
N ASP A 72 -22.79 -18.37 -6.52
CA ASP A 72 -23.15 -17.69 -5.27
C ASP A 72 -22.01 -17.69 -4.21
N HIS A 73 -21.07 -18.63 -4.35
CA HIS A 73 -19.97 -18.83 -3.40
C HIS A 73 -18.59 -18.59 -3.99
N LEU A 74 -18.47 -18.34 -5.29
CA LEU A 74 -17.18 -18.21 -5.97
C LEU A 74 -17.17 -17.02 -6.90
N SER A 75 -16.21 -16.12 -6.68
CA SER A 75 -15.93 -15.02 -7.62
C SER A 75 -14.47 -15.01 -8.05
N ALA A 76 -14.22 -14.51 -9.26
CA ALA A 76 -12.89 -14.27 -9.82
C ALA A 76 -12.68 -12.78 -10.05
N ASN A 77 -11.52 -12.27 -9.66
CA ASN A 77 -11.19 -10.86 -9.78
C ASN A 77 -9.82 -10.71 -10.44
N VAL A 78 -9.77 -9.86 -11.47
CA VAL A 78 -8.53 -9.50 -12.17
C VAL A 78 -8.46 -7.99 -12.30
N LYS A 79 -7.32 -7.39 -11.97
CA LYS A 79 -7.03 -5.98 -12.23
C LYS A 79 -5.68 -5.89 -12.94
N VAL A 80 -5.63 -5.12 -14.00
CA VAL A 80 -4.41 -4.75 -14.69
C VAL A 80 -4.24 -3.24 -14.62
N CYS A 81 -3.01 -2.79 -14.44
CA CYS A 81 -2.66 -1.37 -14.42
C CYS A 81 -1.52 -1.11 -15.38
N TYR A 82 -1.51 0.09 -15.95
CA TYR A 82 -0.37 0.67 -16.63
C TYR A 82 -0.12 2.07 -16.04
N GLY A 83 1.08 2.32 -15.56
CA GLY A 83 1.43 3.58 -14.91
C GLY A 83 2.94 3.78 -14.85
N CYS A 84 3.42 4.54 -13.89
CA CYS A 84 4.83 4.92 -13.77
C CYS A 84 5.81 3.76 -13.65
N HIS A 85 5.32 2.60 -13.22
CA HIS A 85 6.12 1.37 -13.13
C HIS A 85 5.93 0.43 -14.34
N GLY A 86 5.20 0.87 -15.39
CA GLY A 86 4.85 0.08 -16.55
C GLY A 86 3.60 -0.76 -16.33
N PHE A 87 3.53 -1.90 -16.99
CA PHE A 87 2.40 -2.82 -16.89
C PHE A 87 2.50 -3.69 -15.64
N GLU A 88 1.44 -3.73 -14.87
CA GLU A 88 1.35 -4.49 -13.61
C GLU A 88 0.05 -5.29 -13.53
N LEU A 89 0.11 -6.41 -12.82
CA LEU A 89 -1.04 -7.24 -12.45
C LEU A 89 -1.23 -7.17 -10.92
N PRO A 90 -1.87 -6.12 -10.38
CA PRO A 90 -2.03 -5.97 -8.94
C PRO A 90 -3.06 -6.92 -8.33
N MET A 91 -3.99 -7.46 -9.13
CA MET A 91 -4.98 -8.42 -8.63
C MET A 91 -5.23 -9.53 -9.65
N ALA A 92 -5.18 -10.77 -9.18
CA ALA A 92 -5.63 -11.97 -9.89
C ALA A 92 -5.95 -13.04 -8.83
N TYR A 93 -7.18 -13.09 -8.34
CA TYR A 93 -7.55 -13.95 -7.22
C TYR A 93 -8.97 -14.49 -7.33
N PHE A 94 -9.22 -15.56 -6.58
CA PHE A 94 -10.53 -16.11 -6.33
C PHE A 94 -10.95 -15.84 -4.89
N ASP A 95 -12.23 -15.46 -4.70
CA ASP A 95 -12.88 -15.40 -3.41
C ASP A 95 -13.89 -16.56 -3.30
N PHE A 96 -13.74 -17.33 -2.22
CA PHE A 96 -14.65 -18.40 -1.83
C PHE A 96 -15.46 -17.91 -0.62
N ARG A 97 -16.72 -17.59 -0.82
CA ARG A 97 -17.64 -17.16 0.23
C ARG A 97 -18.29 -18.40 0.87
N VAL A 98 -17.88 -18.70 2.09
CA VAL A 98 -18.52 -19.77 2.90
C VAL A 98 -19.77 -19.23 3.58
N ALA A 99 -19.67 -18.01 4.09
CA ALA A 99 -20.73 -17.22 4.71
C ALA A 99 -20.35 -15.74 4.57
N ASP A 100 -21.28 -14.82 4.88
CA ASP A 100 -20.97 -13.38 4.90
C ASP A 100 -19.86 -13.03 5.91
N GLU A 101 -19.73 -13.83 6.95
CA GLU A 101 -18.75 -13.69 8.01
C GLU A 101 -17.43 -14.42 7.72
N LEU A 102 -17.36 -15.21 6.63
CA LEU A 102 -16.18 -16.03 6.31
C LEU A 102 -15.96 -16.14 4.81
N VAL A 103 -14.90 -15.48 4.34
CA VAL A 103 -14.44 -15.48 2.95
C VAL A 103 -12.98 -15.93 2.90
N PHE A 104 -12.64 -16.83 2.01
CA PHE A 104 -11.27 -17.23 1.69
C PHE A 104 -10.89 -16.63 0.35
N ARG A 105 -9.75 -15.95 0.31
CA ARG A 105 -9.14 -15.39 -0.90
C ARG A 105 -7.86 -16.13 -1.22
N VAL A 106 -7.65 -16.47 -2.49
CA VAL A 106 -6.45 -17.16 -2.96
C VAL A 106 -6.00 -16.56 -4.27
N GLY A 107 -4.73 -16.21 -4.36
CA GLY A 107 -4.12 -15.67 -5.57
C GLY A 107 -3.25 -14.44 -5.28
N ARG A 108 -3.24 -13.48 -6.21
CA ARG A 108 -2.55 -12.20 -6.07
C ARG A 108 -3.51 -11.11 -5.68
N PHE A 109 -3.25 -10.46 -4.56
CA PHE A 109 -4.12 -9.42 -4.01
C PHE A 109 -3.31 -8.45 -3.14
N SER A 110 -3.86 -7.27 -2.86
CA SER A 110 -3.35 -6.40 -1.79
C SER A 110 -3.84 -6.94 -0.46
N PRO A 111 -2.94 -7.40 0.43
CA PRO A 111 -3.32 -7.91 1.74
C PRO A 111 -4.07 -6.86 2.56
N SER A 112 -4.97 -7.31 3.41
CA SER A 112 -5.73 -6.45 4.31
C SER A 112 -4.81 -5.88 5.38
N PHE A 113 -4.15 -4.76 5.07
CA PHE A 113 -3.25 -4.02 5.97
C PHE A 113 -3.50 -2.52 5.82
N GLY A 114 -3.74 -1.83 6.93
CA GLY A 114 -4.02 -0.41 6.96
C GLY A 114 -5.33 -0.01 6.29
N ALA A 115 -5.76 1.22 6.50
CA ALA A 115 -6.97 1.72 5.87
C ALA A 115 -6.71 2.24 4.45
N PHE A 116 -5.53 2.84 4.20
CA PHE A 116 -5.20 3.41 2.89
C PHE A 116 -4.94 2.34 1.84
N ASN A 117 -4.16 1.29 2.16
CA ASN A 117 -3.77 0.25 1.20
C ASN A 117 -4.97 -0.44 0.52
N ILE A 118 -6.11 -0.53 1.22
CA ILE A 118 -7.34 -1.14 0.70
C ILE A 118 -8.03 -0.25 -0.36
N ARG A 119 -7.79 1.08 -0.34
CA ARG A 119 -8.47 2.07 -1.19
C ARG A 119 -7.52 2.90 -2.07
N GLN A 120 -6.38 2.36 -2.38
CA GLN A 120 -5.27 3.01 -3.07
C GLN A 120 -5.53 3.45 -4.52
N ASP A 121 -6.65 3.06 -5.14
CA ASP A 121 -6.95 3.45 -6.52
C ASP A 121 -7.02 4.99 -6.65
N PRO A 122 -6.38 5.59 -7.67
CA PRO A 122 -6.42 7.03 -7.90
C PRO A 122 -7.82 7.61 -7.96
N ALA A 123 -8.79 6.81 -8.40
CA ALA A 123 -10.19 7.19 -8.40
C ALA A 123 -10.78 7.43 -6.99
N ASN A 124 -10.15 6.89 -5.94
CA ASN A 124 -10.65 6.94 -4.56
C ASN A 124 -10.04 8.08 -3.73
N HIS A 125 -9.12 8.86 -4.31
CA HIS A 125 -8.44 9.95 -3.60
C HIS A 125 -8.81 11.30 -4.16
N ALA A 126 -8.80 12.33 -3.31
CA ALA A 126 -8.96 13.72 -3.73
C ALA A 126 -7.65 14.35 -4.22
N THR A 127 -6.49 13.75 -3.94
CA THR A 127 -5.17 14.16 -4.43
C THR A 127 -4.64 13.19 -5.48
N SER A 128 -3.55 13.56 -6.16
CA SER A 128 -2.89 12.70 -7.15
C SER A 128 -1.82 11.79 -6.55
N ASP A 129 -1.40 12.08 -5.33
CA ASP A 129 -0.35 11.40 -4.60
C ASP A 129 -0.86 10.61 -3.40
N ASN A 130 -0.09 9.60 -3.00
CA ASN A 130 -0.35 8.81 -1.80
C ASN A 130 0.11 9.55 -0.55
N PRO A 131 -0.47 9.28 0.65
CA PRO A 131 0.12 9.70 1.92
C PRO A 131 1.54 9.15 2.07
N LEU A 132 2.46 9.94 2.67
CA LEU A 132 3.87 9.56 2.79
C LEU A 132 4.13 8.18 3.42
N PRO A 133 3.38 7.68 4.42
CA PRO A 133 3.58 6.31 4.92
C PRO A 133 3.47 5.23 3.84
N TYR A 134 2.78 5.52 2.75
CA TYR A 134 2.53 4.64 1.62
C TYR A 134 3.23 5.06 0.32
N ASP A 135 4.01 6.13 0.37
CA ASP A 135 4.72 6.65 -0.78
C ASP A 135 5.83 5.68 -1.23
N MET A 136 5.99 5.52 -2.52
CA MET A 136 7.04 4.71 -3.14
C MET A 136 8.33 5.49 -3.41
N GLY A 137 8.48 6.68 -2.87
CA GLY A 137 9.62 7.57 -3.11
C GLY A 137 9.59 8.29 -4.46
N ARG A 138 8.54 8.09 -5.24
CA ARG A 138 8.35 8.71 -6.55
C ARG A 138 8.31 10.22 -6.47
N MET A 139 7.61 10.74 -5.48
CA MET A 139 7.42 12.18 -5.31
C MET A 139 8.69 12.88 -4.82
N LEU A 140 9.51 12.21 -4.03
CA LEU A 140 10.81 12.72 -3.60
C LEU A 140 11.91 12.57 -4.65
N ARG A 141 11.61 11.96 -5.80
CA ARG A 141 12.54 11.83 -6.93
C ARG A 141 13.87 11.15 -6.61
N LEU A 142 13.90 10.39 -5.54
CA LEU A 142 15.03 9.59 -5.12
C LEU A 142 14.61 8.13 -5.21
N THR A 143 14.81 7.52 -6.36
CA THR A 143 14.52 6.08 -6.60
C THR A 143 15.24 5.16 -5.62
N GLN A 144 16.31 5.65 -4.99
CA GLN A 144 17.09 4.94 -3.97
C GLN A 144 16.46 5.01 -2.57
N TRP A 145 15.47 5.87 -2.38
CA TRP A 145 14.76 6.00 -1.12
C TRP A 145 13.45 5.22 -1.16
N ASN A 146 13.46 4.08 -0.56
CA ASN A 146 12.25 3.39 -0.16
C ASN A 146 11.66 4.14 1.06
N LEU A 147 10.98 5.27 0.78
CA LEU A 147 10.59 6.22 1.83
C LEU A 147 9.42 5.72 2.64
N GLY A 148 8.42 5.15 2.00
CA GLY A 148 7.23 4.68 2.69
C GLY A 148 7.53 3.61 3.73
N VAL A 149 6.68 3.51 4.72
CA VAL A 149 6.69 2.42 5.69
C VAL A 149 6.19 1.14 5.02
N LEU A 150 5.04 1.23 4.33
CA LEU A 150 4.49 0.19 3.45
C LEU A 150 4.11 0.84 2.12
N PRO A 151 5.02 0.87 1.13
CA PRO A 151 4.70 1.45 -0.16
C PRO A 151 3.46 0.81 -0.80
N SER A 152 2.54 1.62 -1.33
CA SER A 152 1.28 1.17 -1.92
C SER A 152 1.22 1.56 -3.40
N PRO A 153 0.71 0.69 -4.29
CA PRO A 153 0.07 -0.61 -4.04
C PRO A 153 1.06 -1.67 -3.53
N PHE A 154 0.61 -2.49 -2.58
CA PHE A 154 1.35 -3.66 -2.12
C PHE A 154 0.59 -4.94 -2.48
N PRO A 155 0.57 -5.38 -3.75
CA PRO A 155 0.02 -6.66 -4.13
C PRO A 155 1.03 -7.77 -3.89
N ASP A 156 0.55 -8.91 -3.38
CA ASP A 156 1.37 -10.12 -3.20
C ASP A 156 0.57 -11.40 -3.48
N ASN A 157 1.27 -12.51 -3.62
CA ASN A 157 0.65 -13.82 -3.82
C ASN A 157 0.47 -14.52 -2.48
N GLY A 158 -0.70 -15.11 -2.27
CA GLY A 158 -0.95 -15.79 -1.01
C GLY A 158 -2.38 -16.22 -0.82
N VAL A 159 -2.72 -16.36 0.44
CA VAL A 159 -4.06 -16.68 0.92
C VAL A 159 -4.46 -15.69 2.02
N GLU A 160 -5.72 -15.31 2.02
CA GLU A 160 -6.33 -14.49 3.06
C GLU A 160 -7.64 -15.12 3.50
N VAL A 161 -7.91 -15.09 4.79
CA VAL A 161 -9.20 -15.41 5.36
C VAL A 161 -9.69 -14.18 6.12
N GLY A 162 -10.95 -13.84 5.93
CA GLY A 162 -11.52 -12.69 6.60
C GLY A 162 -13.04 -12.72 6.58
N GLY A 163 -13.63 -11.72 7.18
CA GLY A 163 -15.06 -11.60 7.23
C GLY A 163 -15.51 -10.38 7.99
N THR A 164 -16.82 -10.20 8.01
CA THR A 164 -17.50 -9.09 8.67
C THR A 164 -18.57 -9.62 9.59
N HIS A 165 -18.55 -9.20 10.85
CA HIS A 165 -19.60 -9.53 11.83
C HIS A 165 -20.34 -8.28 12.26
N TRP A 166 -21.67 -8.34 12.27
CA TRP A 166 -22.53 -7.24 12.70
C TRP A 166 -23.08 -7.48 14.13
N PHE A 167 -22.84 -6.52 15.00
CA PHE A 167 -23.44 -6.47 16.32
C PHE A 167 -24.66 -5.52 16.27
N GLY A 168 -25.80 -6.06 15.89
CA GLY A 168 -26.99 -5.27 15.59
C GLY A 168 -26.80 -4.37 14.37
N GLU A 169 -27.45 -3.20 14.37
CA GLU A 169 -27.44 -2.28 13.22
C GLU A 169 -26.33 -1.22 13.26
N ARG A 170 -25.66 -1.08 14.41
CA ARG A 170 -24.77 0.05 14.69
C ARG A 170 -23.30 -0.29 14.79
N ALA A 171 -22.95 -1.52 15.06
CA ALA A 171 -21.57 -1.92 15.22
C ALA A 171 -21.21 -3.04 14.25
N GLN A 172 -20.05 -2.90 13.60
CA GLN A 172 -19.48 -3.85 12.64
C GLN A 172 -18.05 -4.14 13.06
N LEU A 173 -17.66 -5.40 12.98
CA LEU A 173 -16.28 -5.85 13.14
C LEU A 173 -15.83 -6.50 11.84
N ASP A 174 -14.81 -5.94 11.22
CA ASP A 174 -14.11 -6.50 10.07
C ASP A 174 -12.79 -7.10 10.54
N TRP A 175 -12.46 -8.27 10.04
CA TRP A 175 -11.22 -8.94 10.37
C TRP A 175 -10.65 -9.67 9.16
N ALA A 176 -9.32 -9.76 9.10
CA ALA A 176 -8.61 -10.57 8.11
C ALA A 176 -7.30 -11.09 8.70
N ALA A 177 -6.91 -12.27 8.24
CA ALA A 177 -5.59 -12.85 8.48
C ALA A 177 -5.07 -13.42 7.15
N TYR A 178 -3.78 -13.24 6.87
CA TYR A 178 -3.21 -13.65 5.59
C TYR A 178 -1.82 -14.26 5.73
N ALA A 179 -1.47 -15.09 4.76
CA ALA A 179 -0.12 -15.59 4.51
C ALA A 179 0.23 -15.28 3.05
N ILE A 180 1.36 -14.61 2.84
CA ILE A 180 1.81 -14.08 1.56
C ILE A 180 3.28 -14.40 1.32
N SER A 181 3.76 -14.23 0.09
CA SER A 181 5.19 -14.38 -0.21
C SER A 181 6.07 -13.44 0.60
N GLY A 182 5.62 -12.20 0.82
CA GLY A 182 6.33 -11.21 1.63
C GLY A 182 7.38 -10.41 0.85
N PHE A 183 8.09 -9.57 1.57
CA PHE A 183 9.18 -8.78 1.00
C PHE A 183 10.41 -9.63 0.76
N ARG A 184 11.17 -9.23 -0.26
CA ARG A 184 12.47 -9.83 -0.57
C ARG A 184 13.49 -8.75 -0.93
N ALA A 185 14.77 -9.08 -0.76
CA ALA A 185 15.87 -8.28 -1.24
C ALA A 185 17.01 -9.18 -1.72
N PRO A 186 17.89 -8.69 -2.58
CA PRO A 186 19.08 -9.44 -2.98
C PRO A 186 20.02 -9.64 -1.80
N THR A 187 20.84 -10.69 -1.88
CA THR A 187 21.87 -10.98 -0.87
C THR A 187 22.79 -9.76 -0.72
N GLY A 188 23.09 -9.37 0.51
CA GLY A 188 23.95 -8.22 0.82
C GLY A 188 23.21 -6.87 0.82
N ALA A 189 21.91 -6.82 0.51
CA ALA A 189 21.17 -5.57 0.63
C ALA A 189 20.98 -5.16 2.09
N THR A 190 21.08 -3.86 2.34
CA THR A 190 20.88 -3.25 3.67
C THR A 190 19.43 -2.83 3.91
N ASP A 191 18.61 -2.75 2.86
CA ASP A 191 17.18 -2.46 2.92
C ASP A 191 16.41 -3.30 1.91
N LEU A 192 15.12 -3.42 2.12
CA LEU A 192 14.18 -3.97 1.15
C LEU A 192 14.21 -3.10 -0.09
N LEU A 193 14.51 -3.68 -1.23
CA LEU A 193 14.37 -2.99 -2.47
C LEU A 193 12.93 -3.18 -2.95
N TRP A 194 12.07 -2.21 -2.69
CA TRP A 194 10.65 -2.26 -2.97
C TRP A 194 10.33 -2.72 -4.39
N ILE A 195 11.02 -2.18 -5.39
CA ILE A 195 10.82 -2.55 -6.81
C ILE A 195 11.10 -4.03 -7.05
N LEU A 196 12.06 -4.64 -6.36
CA LEU A 196 12.34 -6.06 -6.46
C LEU A 196 11.32 -6.90 -5.69
N SER A 197 10.80 -6.39 -4.59
CA SER A 197 9.74 -7.06 -3.82
C SER A 197 8.43 -7.13 -4.60
N GLN A 198 8.11 -6.14 -5.42
CA GLN A 198 6.92 -6.14 -6.27
C GLN A 198 7.02 -7.00 -7.52
N THR A 199 8.13 -7.67 -7.73
CA THR A 199 8.24 -8.70 -8.77
C THR A 199 8.08 -8.25 -10.21
N ARG A 200 8.57 -7.07 -10.55
CA ARG A 200 8.69 -6.68 -11.95
C ARG A 200 9.50 -7.66 -12.80
N SER A 201 10.47 -8.30 -12.20
CA SER A 201 11.46 -9.13 -12.90
C SER A 201 11.12 -10.60 -12.98
N GLY A 202 9.86 -10.93 -12.82
CA GLY A 202 9.45 -12.29 -13.11
C GLY A 202 9.20 -13.14 -11.87
N ASN A 203 8.24 -13.92 -12.00
CA ASN A 203 7.85 -15.13 -11.32
C ASN A 203 7.18 -14.99 -9.97
N LEU A 204 7.11 -13.79 -9.35
CA LEU A 204 6.32 -13.61 -8.15
C LEU A 204 6.61 -14.67 -7.05
N ILE A 205 7.82 -15.21 -7.05
CA ILE A 205 8.24 -16.29 -6.13
C ILE A 205 9.05 -15.66 -5.01
N ASP A 206 8.75 -16.06 -3.79
CA ASP A 206 9.56 -15.74 -2.63
C ASP A 206 11.00 -16.26 -2.80
N ASN A 207 11.97 -15.55 -2.18
CA ASN A 207 13.38 -15.89 -2.26
C ASN A 207 13.85 -16.85 -1.14
N ASN A 208 12.99 -17.21 -0.20
CA ASN A 208 13.40 -17.95 1.00
C ASN A 208 12.48 -19.12 1.43
N GLY A 209 11.32 -19.28 0.83
CA GLY A 209 10.38 -20.35 1.14
C GLY A 209 9.69 -20.24 2.51
N ARG A 210 9.80 -19.09 3.20
CA ARG A 210 9.06 -18.75 4.41
C ARG A 210 8.03 -17.67 4.12
N PRO A 211 6.74 -17.99 4.07
CA PRO A 211 5.73 -16.97 3.85
C PRO A 211 5.74 -15.93 4.97
N GLY A 212 5.57 -14.68 4.60
CA GLY A 212 5.18 -13.63 5.52
C GLY A 212 3.72 -13.81 5.93
N GLY A 213 3.34 -13.22 7.05
CA GLY A 213 1.96 -13.27 7.51
C GLY A 213 1.55 -12.02 8.25
N GLY A 214 0.25 -11.81 8.34
CA GLY A 214 -0.29 -10.65 9.01
C GLY A 214 -1.79 -10.69 9.16
N GLY A 215 -2.34 -9.57 9.57
CA GLY A 215 -3.78 -9.41 9.70
C GLY A 215 -4.18 -7.99 10.06
N ARG A 216 -5.48 -7.76 9.99
CA ARG A 216 -6.15 -6.52 10.34
C ARG A 216 -7.42 -6.82 11.12
N VAL A 217 -7.71 -5.95 12.08
CA VAL A 217 -9.02 -5.89 12.74
C VAL A 217 -9.48 -4.43 12.73
N ALA A 218 -10.74 -4.19 12.39
CA ALA A 218 -11.33 -2.86 12.41
C ALA A 218 -12.76 -2.92 12.96
N ALA A 219 -13.10 -1.97 13.83
CA ALA A 219 -14.44 -1.81 14.38
C ALA A 219 -15.06 -0.51 13.87
N THR A 220 -16.25 -0.60 13.29
CA THR A 220 -17.02 0.55 12.80
C THR A 220 -18.27 0.73 13.66
N PHE A 221 -18.48 1.96 14.10
CA PHE A 221 -19.65 2.38 14.86
C PHE A 221 -20.45 3.42 14.08
N ARG A 222 -21.71 3.13 13.83
CA ARG A 222 -22.67 4.04 13.15
C ARG A 222 -23.47 4.83 14.19
N PHE A 223 -23.59 6.13 13.97
CA PHE A 223 -24.36 7.01 14.85
C PHE A 223 -25.05 8.10 14.02
N GLY A 224 -26.32 8.33 14.31
CA GLY A 224 -27.13 9.24 13.50
C GLY A 224 -27.22 8.80 12.04
N ASP A 225 -27.73 9.70 11.19
CA ASP A 225 -27.92 9.43 9.78
C ASP A 225 -26.64 9.66 8.98
N GLY A 226 -26.04 8.56 8.48
CA GLY A 226 -24.86 8.61 7.61
C GLY A 226 -23.53 8.97 8.28
N ASN A 227 -23.48 8.97 9.62
CA ASN A 227 -22.25 9.18 10.38
C ASN A 227 -21.67 7.85 10.87
N ASP A 228 -20.35 7.72 10.80
CA ASP A 228 -19.65 6.55 11.29
C ASP A 228 -18.23 6.91 11.80
N VAL A 229 -17.72 6.05 12.67
CA VAL A 229 -16.31 6.05 13.08
C VAL A 229 -15.79 4.64 12.99
N THR A 230 -14.67 4.47 12.32
CA THR A 230 -13.93 3.20 12.23
C THR A 230 -12.57 3.35 12.90
N VAL A 231 -12.21 2.41 13.74
CA VAL A 231 -10.88 2.28 14.35
C VAL A 231 -10.32 0.93 13.95
N GLY A 232 -9.11 0.93 13.43
CA GLY A 232 -8.46 -0.28 12.95
C GLY A 232 -7.02 -0.44 13.43
N GLY A 233 -6.53 -1.68 13.39
CA GLY A 233 -5.15 -2.03 13.65
C GLY A 233 -4.68 -3.15 12.74
N SER A 234 -3.41 -3.10 12.34
CA SER A 234 -2.81 -4.06 11.41
C SER A 234 -1.41 -4.44 11.84
N VAL A 235 -1.03 -5.67 11.56
CA VAL A 235 0.34 -6.17 11.76
C VAL A 235 0.74 -7.07 10.61
N MET A 236 2.02 -7.01 10.22
CA MET A 236 2.63 -7.91 9.24
C MET A 236 4.06 -8.23 9.65
N TYR A 237 4.44 -9.50 9.52
CA TYR A 237 5.77 -10.00 9.81
C TYR A 237 6.25 -10.93 8.70
N GLY A 238 7.55 -10.92 8.43
CA GLY A 238 8.19 -11.85 7.53
C GLY A 238 9.71 -11.75 7.56
N THR A 239 10.36 -12.65 6.85
CA THR A 239 11.80 -12.61 6.57
C THR A 239 12.00 -12.21 5.12
N TRP A 240 13.12 -11.53 4.81
CA TRP A 240 13.31 -10.95 3.48
C TRP A 240 14.60 -11.42 2.78
N ASP A 241 15.47 -12.16 3.48
CA ASP A 241 16.71 -12.69 2.93
C ASP A 241 16.60 -14.18 2.60
N PRO A 242 17.39 -14.71 1.65
CA PRO A 242 17.34 -16.12 1.25
C PRO A 242 17.64 -17.12 2.37
N ALA A 243 18.35 -16.70 3.41
CA ALA A 243 18.71 -17.56 4.55
C ALA A 243 17.75 -17.44 5.75
N ASN A 244 16.69 -16.63 5.64
CA ASN A 244 15.70 -16.38 6.70
C ASN A 244 16.28 -15.83 8.02
N ARG A 245 17.33 -15.03 7.94
CA ARG A 245 18.01 -14.46 9.10
C ARG A 245 17.54 -13.07 9.46
N PHE A 246 17.08 -12.32 8.46
CA PHE A 246 16.65 -10.93 8.60
C PHE A 246 15.15 -10.82 8.46
N TYR A 247 14.57 -10.07 9.38
CA TYR A 247 13.11 -9.92 9.44
C TYR A 247 12.68 -8.48 9.24
N TYR A 248 11.42 -8.33 8.90
CA TYR A 248 10.67 -7.09 9.00
C TYR A 248 9.43 -7.31 9.87
N LEU A 249 9.07 -6.31 10.63
CA LEU A 249 7.81 -6.20 11.36
C LEU A 249 7.20 -4.85 11.02
N ILE A 250 5.97 -4.86 10.51
CA ILE A 250 5.21 -3.66 10.21
C ILE A 250 3.94 -3.69 11.05
N GLY A 251 3.67 -2.60 11.76
CA GLY A 251 2.46 -2.43 12.54
C GLY A 251 1.84 -1.07 12.28
N GLY A 252 0.56 -0.95 12.51
CA GLY A 252 -0.12 0.32 12.35
C GLY A 252 -1.51 0.36 12.97
N GLY A 253 -1.97 1.57 13.21
CA GLY A 253 -3.33 1.87 13.64
C GLY A 253 -3.93 2.97 12.80
N ASP A 254 -5.23 2.92 12.59
CA ASP A 254 -5.97 3.87 11.79
C ASP A 254 -7.29 4.27 12.43
N LEU A 255 -7.72 5.46 12.10
CA LEU A 255 -9.02 6.01 12.44
C LEU A 255 -9.62 6.71 11.23
N SER A 256 -10.87 6.44 10.96
CA SER A 256 -11.66 7.11 9.93
C SER A 256 -13.00 7.54 10.55
N ALA A 257 -13.41 8.78 10.30
CA ALA A 257 -14.69 9.29 10.79
C ALA A 257 -15.42 10.05 9.67
N ARG A 258 -16.67 9.70 9.45
CA ARG A 258 -17.60 10.45 8.60
C ARG A 258 -18.60 11.19 9.46
N ILE A 259 -18.62 12.50 9.37
CA ILE A 259 -19.53 13.37 10.12
C ILE A 259 -20.17 14.36 9.14
N GLY A 260 -21.42 14.12 8.79
CA GLY A 260 -22.11 14.88 7.76
C GLY A 260 -21.38 14.85 6.41
N ARG A 261 -20.94 16.01 5.93
CA ARG A 261 -20.19 16.15 4.66
C ARG A 261 -18.67 16.09 4.83
N THR A 262 -18.18 15.80 6.03
CA THR A 262 -16.74 15.77 6.34
C THR A 262 -16.29 14.35 6.57
N GLN A 263 -15.17 13.97 5.91
CA GLN A 263 -14.45 12.73 6.14
C GLN A 263 -13.10 13.07 6.77
N LEU A 264 -12.82 12.50 7.93
CA LEU A 264 -11.52 12.57 8.60
C LEU A 264 -10.84 11.21 8.50
N ARG A 265 -9.52 11.20 8.30
CA ARG A 265 -8.69 9.99 8.29
C ARG A 265 -7.38 10.26 8.99
N LEU A 266 -6.95 9.32 9.78
CA LEU A 266 -5.66 9.31 10.45
C LEU A 266 -5.10 7.91 10.37
N GLU A 267 -3.81 7.79 10.10
CA GLU A 267 -3.13 6.50 10.14
C GLU A 267 -1.67 6.70 10.57
N TYR A 268 -1.18 5.80 11.41
CA TYR A 268 0.20 5.72 11.84
C TYR A 268 0.73 4.32 11.58
N LEU A 269 1.89 4.24 10.94
CA LEU A 269 2.59 3.00 10.62
C LEU A 269 4.01 3.03 11.18
N VAL A 270 4.49 1.87 11.56
CA VAL A 270 5.90 1.66 11.92
C VAL A 270 6.42 0.39 11.27
N ARG A 271 7.62 0.46 10.67
CA ARG A 271 8.37 -0.70 10.19
C ARG A 271 9.70 -0.80 10.91
N ARG A 272 9.91 -1.94 11.56
CA ARG A 272 11.20 -2.33 12.11
C ARG A 272 11.81 -3.43 11.24
N GLN A 273 13.09 -3.31 10.92
CA GLN A 273 13.76 -4.23 10.01
C GLN A 273 15.21 -4.45 10.43
N THR A 274 15.64 -5.72 10.40
CA THR A 274 17.05 -6.10 10.55
C THR A 274 17.73 -6.21 9.20
N PHE A 275 19.03 -5.99 9.17
CA PHE A 275 19.87 -6.11 7.99
C PHE A 275 21.28 -6.60 8.34
N PRO A 276 22.04 -7.16 7.35
CA PRO A 276 23.39 -7.64 7.59
C PRO A 276 24.38 -6.48 7.79
N VAL A 277 25.34 -6.66 8.65
CA VAL A 277 26.51 -5.80 8.77
C VAL A 277 27.71 -6.53 8.19
N ASP A 278 28.33 -5.94 7.18
CA ASP A 278 29.60 -6.44 6.63
C ASP A 278 30.76 -5.83 7.42
N PRO A 279 31.58 -6.62 8.14
CA PRO A 279 32.71 -6.11 8.86
C PRO A 279 33.78 -5.42 7.98
N ALA A 280 33.82 -5.73 6.70
CA ALA A 280 34.70 -5.10 5.72
C ALA A 280 34.22 -3.72 5.23
N VAL A 281 32.94 -3.37 5.48
CA VAL A 281 32.36 -2.10 5.06
C VAL A 281 32.20 -1.20 6.28
N PRO A 282 32.80 -0.01 6.29
CA PRO A 282 32.60 0.95 7.39
C PRO A 282 31.15 1.41 7.45
N PHE A 283 30.55 1.38 8.62
CA PHE A 283 29.22 1.92 8.93
C PHE A 283 29.34 3.27 9.64
N LYS A 284 28.30 4.09 9.55
CA LYS A 284 28.24 5.42 10.16
C LYS A 284 28.23 5.36 11.69
N LEU A 285 27.64 4.31 12.25
CA LEU A 285 27.70 3.99 13.68
C LEU A 285 28.50 2.69 13.89
N PRO A 286 29.06 2.48 15.08
CA PRO A 286 29.74 1.22 15.40
C PRO A 286 28.83 0.02 15.14
N ALA A 287 29.33 -0.95 14.40
CA ALA A 287 28.56 -2.14 14.09
C ALA A 287 28.34 -2.99 15.36
N PRO A 288 27.12 -3.53 15.57
CA PRO A 288 26.86 -4.44 16.67
C PRO A 288 27.69 -5.72 16.54
N ALA A 289 28.15 -6.26 17.67
CA ALA A 289 28.89 -7.51 17.72
C ALA A 289 28.13 -8.72 17.15
N SER A 290 26.80 -8.63 17.06
CA SER A 290 25.93 -9.67 16.52
C SER A 290 26.05 -9.86 15.00
N GLY A 291 26.71 -8.97 14.26
CA GLY A 291 26.75 -8.97 12.81
C GLY A 291 25.41 -8.58 12.15
N GLN A 292 24.46 -8.13 12.93
CA GLN A 292 23.14 -7.65 12.47
C GLN A 292 22.85 -6.29 13.05
N ASP A 293 22.32 -5.40 12.23
CA ASP A 293 21.82 -4.09 12.65
C ASP A 293 20.34 -3.95 12.32
N GLN A 294 19.73 -2.89 12.80
CA GLN A 294 18.30 -2.63 12.57
C GLN A 294 18.06 -1.16 12.26
N PHE A 295 16.98 -0.91 11.57
CA PHE A 295 16.41 0.43 11.47
C PHE A 295 14.90 0.41 11.69
N GLU A 296 14.36 1.59 11.94
CA GLU A 296 12.94 1.84 12.09
C GLU A 296 12.51 2.97 11.15
N LYS A 297 11.36 2.80 10.52
CA LYS A 297 10.67 3.83 9.75
C LYS A 297 9.30 4.05 10.36
N HIS A 298 8.99 5.29 10.67
CA HIS A 298 7.69 5.72 11.17
C HIS A 298 7.04 6.59 10.11
N GLY A 299 5.74 6.45 9.94
CA GLY A 299 4.96 7.28 9.04
C GLY A 299 3.59 7.55 9.60
N ALA A 300 3.12 8.78 9.46
CA ALA A 300 1.79 9.17 9.89
C ALA A 300 1.16 10.11 8.87
N TYR A 301 -0.17 10.11 8.78
CA TYR A 301 -0.91 11.17 8.12
C TYR A 301 -2.22 11.46 8.86
N ILE A 302 -2.67 12.68 8.71
CA ILE A 302 -4.03 13.12 9.02
C ILE A 302 -4.57 13.85 7.80
N GLU A 303 -5.78 13.51 7.42
CA GLU A 303 -6.46 14.03 6.24
C GLU A 303 -7.89 14.40 6.56
N ALA A 304 -8.32 15.56 6.10
CA ALA A 304 -9.69 16.03 6.19
C ALA A 304 -10.20 16.37 4.78
N GLU A 305 -11.27 15.73 4.37
CA GLU A 305 -12.02 16.04 3.15
C GLU A 305 -13.40 16.58 3.50
N ARG A 306 -13.84 17.62 2.81
CA ARG A 306 -15.18 18.18 2.98
C ARG A 306 -15.85 18.46 1.64
N ALA A 307 -16.99 17.84 1.42
CA ALA A 307 -17.83 18.19 0.30
C ALA A 307 -18.51 19.54 0.58
N MET A 308 -18.05 20.56 -0.14
CA MET A 308 -18.58 21.93 -0.05
C MET A 308 -19.90 22.03 -0.80
N THR A 309 -19.97 21.43 -1.97
CA THR A 309 -21.15 21.29 -2.82
C THR A 309 -21.29 19.84 -3.29
N GLU A 310 -22.21 19.55 -4.17
CA GLU A 310 -22.32 18.24 -4.84
C GLU A 310 -21.17 17.96 -5.82
N THR A 311 -20.51 19.03 -6.30
CA THR A 311 -19.45 18.92 -7.31
C THR A 311 -18.06 19.26 -6.78
N VAL A 312 -17.94 19.99 -5.66
CA VAL A 312 -16.67 20.47 -5.10
C VAL A 312 -16.37 19.83 -3.77
N THR A 313 -15.23 19.18 -3.67
CA THR A 313 -14.66 18.68 -2.40
C THR A 313 -13.32 19.35 -2.15
N LEU A 314 -13.11 19.87 -0.96
CA LEU A 314 -11.81 20.38 -0.50
C LEU A 314 -11.11 19.34 0.36
N LEU A 315 -9.78 19.40 0.35
CA LEU A 315 -8.90 18.52 1.13
C LEU A 315 -7.78 19.31 1.80
N LEU A 316 -7.49 18.92 3.03
CA LEU A 316 -6.26 19.27 3.74
C LEU A 316 -5.63 17.99 4.27
N ARG A 317 -4.32 17.83 4.08
CA ARG A 317 -3.55 16.70 4.63
C ARG A 317 -2.23 17.19 5.21
N ALA A 318 -1.86 16.63 6.34
CA ALA A 318 -0.51 16.72 6.88
C ALA A 318 0.02 15.30 7.05
N ASP A 319 1.18 15.01 6.50
CA ASP A 319 1.81 13.70 6.58
C ASP A 319 3.32 13.82 6.84
N GLY A 320 3.91 12.75 7.34
CA GLY A 320 5.33 12.74 7.67
C GLY A 320 5.92 11.35 7.74
N LEU A 321 7.22 11.31 7.52
CA LEU A 321 8.06 10.13 7.66
C LEU A 321 9.25 10.46 8.55
N TYR A 322 9.62 9.50 9.40
CA TYR A 322 10.84 9.53 10.17
C TYR A 322 11.56 8.19 10.02
N ARG A 323 12.88 8.23 9.80
CA ARG A 323 13.74 7.06 9.74
C ARG A 323 14.88 7.22 10.73
N ALA A 324 15.17 6.14 11.48
CA ALA A 324 16.35 6.04 12.34
C ALA A 324 17.00 4.67 12.15
N GLY A 325 18.34 4.64 12.14
CA GLY A 325 19.11 3.42 12.06
C GLY A 325 20.45 3.60 11.34
N ASN A 326 21.24 2.57 11.38
CA ASN A 326 22.59 2.58 10.82
C ASN A 326 22.58 2.48 9.28
N ASN A 327 23.67 2.90 8.66
CA ASN A 327 23.90 2.83 7.21
C ASN A 327 25.40 2.65 6.95
N PRO A 328 25.79 2.07 5.78
CA PRO A 328 27.16 2.15 5.31
C PRO A 328 27.66 3.61 5.24
N LEU A 329 28.92 3.84 5.57
CA LEU A 329 29.50 5.19 5.57
C LEU A 329 29.38 5.88 4.19
N ALA A 330 29.52 5.12 3.11
CA ALA A 330 29.40 5.60 1.75
C ALA A 330 27.94 5.86 1.31
N SER A 331 26.94 5.43 2.09
CA SER A 331 25.53 5.69 1.75
C SER A 331 25.20 7.18 1.85
N PRO A 332 24.45 7.75 0.91
CA PRO A 332 23.96 9.12 1.02
C PRO A 332 22.93 9.28 2.16
N LEU A 333 22.33 8.19 2.64
CA LEU A 333 21.32 8.23 3.69
C LEU A 333 21.94 8.57 5.05
N ALA A 334 21.36 9.52 5.76
CA ALA A 334 21.71 9.79 7.15
C ALA A 334 21.21 8.68 8.09
N THR A 335 21.78 8.60 9.29
CA THR A 335 21.30 7.68 10.33
C THR A 335 19.95 8.10 10.92
N ARG A 336 19.59 9.36 10.75
CA ARG A 336 18.27 9.92 11.07
C ARG A 336 17.84 10.87 9.95
N ALA A 337 16.59 10.81 9.57
CA ALA A 337 16.02 11.73 8.59
C ALA A 337 14.52 11.83 8.81
N ALA A 338 13.96 13.01 8.59
CA ALA A 338 12.53 13.23 8.61
C ALA A 338 12.09 14.09 7.42
N VAL A 339 10.88 13.80 6.95
CA VAL A 339 10.20 14.53 5.89
C VAL A 339 8.79 14.79 6.34
N PHE A 340 8.32 16.01 6.20
CA PHE A 340 6.94 16.41 6.44
C PHE A 340 6.37 17.00 5.17
N ARG A 341 5.08 16.77 4.95
CA ARG A 341 4.37 17.35 3.82
C ARG A 341 3.02 17.88 4.27
N TYR A 342 2.68 19.08 3.80
CA TYR A 342 1.39 19.70 3.99
C TYR A 342 0.75 19.89 2.63
N THR A 343 -0.42 19.28 2.43
CA THR A 343 -1.14 19.32 1.17
C THR A 343 -2.45 20.05 1.35
N ALA A 344 -2.73 20.99 0.47
CA ALA A 344 -4.03 21.63 0.33
C ALA A 344 -4.52 21.48 -1.11
N GLY A 345 -5.77 21.08 -1.28
CA GLY A 345 -6.29 20.84 -2.61
C GLY A 345 -7.78 20.49 -2.61
N GLY A 346 -8.21 19.89 -3.71
CA GLY A 346 -9.58 19.42 -3.83
C GLY A 346 -9.91 18.85 -5.20
N THR A 347 -11.18 18.53 -5.38
CA THR A 347 -11.71 17.97 -6.61
C THR A 347 -12.92 18.75 -7.10
N LEU A 348 -13.06 18.81 -8.43
CA LEU A 348 -14.22 19.32 -9.13
C LEU A 348 -14.79 18.20 -10.02
N ALA A 349 -16.00 17.75 -9.74
CA ALA A 349 -16.73 16.86 -10.64
C ALA A 349 -17.19 17.63 -11.88
N LEU A 350 -16.67 17.23 -13.05
CA LEU A 350 -17.00 17.86 -14.34
C LEU A 350 -18.21 17.20 -15.00
N ALA A 351 -18.31 15.89 -14.83
CA ALA A 351 -19.41 15.05 -15.32
C ALA A 351 -19.47 13.75 -14.48
N PRO A 352 -20.52 12.94 -14.58
CA PRO A 352 -20.51 11.60 -14.02
C PRO A 352 -19.29 10.82 -14.49
N GLY A 353 -18.49 10.29 -13.54
CA GLY A 353 -17.26 9.56 -13.84
C GLY A 353 -16.06 10.43 -14.26
N LEU A 354 -16.16 11.77 -14.31
CA LEU A 354 -15.05 12.64 -14.70
C LEU A 354 -14.78 13.70 -13.65
N ARG A 355 -13.56 13.74 -13.11
CA ARG A 355 -13.11 14.68 -12.08
C ARG A 355 -11.80 15.36 -12.43
N LEU A 356 -11.74 16.66 -12.13
CA LEU A 356 -10.48 17.41 -12.05
C LEU A 356 -10.02 17.42 -10.59
N LYS A 357 -8.72 17.19 -10.35
CA LYS A 357 -8.07 17.34 -9.06
C LYS A 357 -7.00 18.41 -9.16
N ALA A 358 -6.85 19.21 -8.12
CA ALA A 358 -5.74 20.16 -8.01
C ALA A 358 -5.24 20.16 -6.57
N SER A 359 -3.93 20.15 -6.37
CA SER A 359 -3.30 20.26 -5.06
C SER A 359 -1.96 20.97 -5.11
N GLY A 360 -1.66 21.70 -4.02
CA GLY A 360 -0.36 22.27 -3.72
C GLY A 360 0.21 21.59 -2.49
N GLU A 361 1.51 21.35 -2.49
CA GLU A 361 2.25 20.67 -1.45
C GLU A 361 3.42 21.51 -0.98
N LEU A 362 3.57 21.61 0.34
CA LEU A 362 4.76 22.14 0.97
C LEU A 362 5.51 20.98 1.64
N TRP A 363 6.69 20.70 1.14
CA TRP A 363 7.60 19.70 1.67
C TRP A 363 8.61 20.33 2.59
N ALA A 364 8.83 19.78 3.78
CA ALA A 364 9.84 20.18 4.73
C ALA A 364 10.77 19.00 5.01
N PHE A 365 12.05 19.18 4.72
CA PHE A 365 13.09 18.16 4.90
C PHE A 365 14.00 18.54 6.06
N THR A 366 14.42 17.57 6.86
CA THR A 366 15.50 17.80 7.81
C THR A 366 16.84 17.89 7.06
N ASN A 367 17.84 18.55 7.66
CA ASN A 367 19.18 18.71 7.09
C ASN A 367 19.88 17.37 6.79
N ASP A 368 19.36 16.27 7.34
CA ASP A 368 19.90 14.93 7.13
C ASP A 368 19.38 14.25 5.87
N VAL A 369 18.46 14.90 5.13
CA VAL A 369 17.93 14.39 3.87
C VAL A 369 18.79 14.91 2.72
N PRO A 370 19.53 14.03 2.01
CA PRO A 370 20.43 14.48 0.95
C PRO A 370 19.66 15.03 -0.26
N TYR A 371 20.28 16.00 -0.94
CA TYR A 371 19.82 16.56 -2.22
C TYR A 371 18.51 17.34 -2.19
N HIS A 372 17.99 17.69 -1.02
CA HIS A 372 16.81 18.51 -0.86
C HIS A 372 17.12 19.86 -0.22
N GLN A 373 16.35 20.87 -0.58
CA GLN A 373 16.28 22.12 0.16
C GLN A 373 15.45 21.88 1.44
N GLU A 374 15.60 22.76 2.43
CA GLU A 374 14.84 22.67 3.67
C GLU A 374 13.33 22.72 3.42
N LEU A 375 12.89 23.54 2.47
CA LEU A 375 11.51 23.66 2.01
C LEU A 375 11.43 23.55 0.49
N GLU A 376 10.48 22.76 0.00
CA GLU A 376 10.19 22.62 -1.43
C GLU A 376 8.69 22.69 -1.68
N LEU A 377 8.30 23.26 -2.81
CA LEU A 377 6.92 23.32 -3.26
C LEU A 377 6.69 22.33 -4.41
N ALA A 378 5.50 21.74 -4.45
CA ALA A 378 5.03 20.94 -5.59
C ALA A 378 3.55 21.22 -5.85
N PHE A 379 3.15 21.11 -7.11
CA PHE A 379 1.77 21.31 -7.54
C PHE A 379 1.34 20.16 -8.45
N HIS A 380 0.13 19.68 -8.26
CA HIS A 380 -0.50 18.67 -9.09
C HIS A 380 -1.78 19.18 -9.72
N LEU A 381 -1.97 18.82 -10.97
CA LEU A 381 -3.22 19.00 -11.68
C LEU A 381 -3.54 17.69 -12.42
N SER A 382 -4.66 17.05 -12.07
CA SER A 382 -5.01 15.75 -12.65
C SER A 382 -6.43 15.73 -13.17
N LEU A 383 -6.61 15.04 -14.29
CA LEU A 383 -7.91 14.64 -14.81
C LEU A 383 -8.09 13.15 -14.60
N VAL A 384 -9.17 12.75 -13.93
CA VAL A 384 -9.49 11.34 -13.64
C VAL A 384 -10.84 10.98 -14.23
N GLY A 385 -10.82 10.00 -15.11
CA GLY A 385 -12.02 9.36 -15.66
C GLY A 385 -12.26 7.99 -15.02
N THR A 386 -13.51 7.65 -14.72
CA THR A 386 -13.95 6.32 -14.24
C THR A 386 -15.12 5.83 -15.05
N PHE A 387 -15.19 4.54 -15.33
CA PHE A 387 -16.25 3.90 -16.10
C PHE A 387 -16.54 2.48 -15.60
#